data_f8ebb1c7e7e2a8a707d511f8ee19acc6
#
_entry.id   f8ebb1c7e7e2a8a707d511f8ee19acc6
#
_cell.length_a   1.000
_cell.length_b   1.000
_cell.length_c   1.000
_cell.angle_alpha   90.00
_cell.angle_beta   90.00
_cell.angle_gamma   90.00
#
_symmetry.space_group_name_H-M   'P 1'
#
loop_
_entity.id
_entity.type
_entity.pdbx_description
1 polymer ?
#
loop_
_entity_poly.entity_id
_entity_poly.type
_entity_poly.pdbx_seq_one_letter_code
_entity_poly.pdbx_strand_id
1 'polypeptide(L)'
;MAKKVMAQVKLQVQAGKANPSPPIGPALGQHGVNIMDFCKAFNARTANEEGMIIPVVITIYQDRSFTFITKTPPASVLLKKAAQIAKGASNPKRDKVGKITRQQLEEIAKLKMVDLNANDLEAACHIVGGTARSMGIEVL
;
A
#
# COMPACT_ATOMS: atom_id res chain seq x y z
N MET A 1 26.78 7.60 -13.84
CA MET A 1 26.63 8.71 -12.88
C MET A 1 25.25 8.66 -12.23
N ALA A 2 25.21 8.94 -10.94
CA ALA A 2 23.93 9.02 -10.25
C ALA A 2 23.14 10.24 -10.72
N LYS A 3 21.90 10.04 -11.13
CA LYS A 3 21.01 11.13 -11.51
C LYS A 3 20.54 11.88 -10.27
N LYS A 4 20.42 13.19 -10.38
CA LYS A 4 19.95 14.00 -9.26
C LYS A 4 18.44 13.85 -9.11
N VAL A 5 18.01 13.51 -7.91
CA VAL A 5 16.57 13.34 -7.59
C VAL A 5 15.91 14.72 -7.52
N MET A 6 14.86 14.92 -8.30
CA MET A 6 14.07 16.15 -8.26
C MET A 6 12.94 16.04 -7.23
N ALA A 7 12.26 14.90 -7.19
CA ALA A 7 11.13 14.69 -6.29
C ALA A 7 10.87 13.19 -6.07
N GLN A 8 10.20 12.89 -4.99
CA GLN A 8 9.63 11.56 -4.74
C GLN A 8 8.13 11.68 -4.54
N VAL A 9 7.38 10.80 -5.19
CA VAL A 9 5.92 10.77 -5.10
C VAL A 9 5.50 9.40 -4.56
N LYS A 10 4.64 9.39 -3.55
CA LYS A 10 4.09 8.17 -2.98
C LYS A 10 2.61 8.09 -3.34
N LEU A 11 2.22 6.99 -3.94
CA LEU A 11 0.85 6.76 -4.39
C LEU A 11 0.37 5.37 -3.97
N GLN A 12 -0.94 5.22 -3.89
CA GLN A 12 -1.60 3.93 -3.73
C GLN A 12 -2.46 3.69 -4.97
N VAL A 13 -2.15 2.63 -5.70
CA VAL A 13 -2.78 2.33 -6.99
C VAL A 13 -3.25 0.88 -7.00
N GLN A 14 -4.41 0.63 -7.57
CA GLN A 14 -4.90 -0.74 -7.75
C GLN A 14 -4.00 -1.50 -8.71
N ALA A 15 -3.58 -2.69 -8.30
CA ALA A 15 -2.69 -3.54 -9.10
C ALA A 15 -3.32 -3.85 -10.45
N GLY A 16 -2.55 -3.69 -11.51
CA GLY A 16 -2.99 -3.96 -12.88
C GLY A 16 -3.97 -2.95 -13.46
N LYS A 17 -4.33 -1.90 -12.71
CA LYS A 17 -5.36 -0.92 -13.13
C LYS A 17 -4.90 0.53 -13.06
N ALA A 18 -3.60 0.75 -13.19
CA ALA A 18 -3.09 2.12 -13.27
C ALA A 18 -3.53 2.80 -14.56
N ASN A 19 -4.02 4.01 -14.46
CA ASN A 19 -4.45 4.81 -15.61
C ASN A 19 -4.13 6.29 -15.39
N PRO A 20 -4.19 7.14 -16.43
CA PRO A 20 -3.85 8.55 -16.31
C PRO A 20 -4.83 9.40 -15.49
N SER A 21 -5.95 8.84 -15.07
CA SER A 21 -6.92 9.57 -14.24
C SER A 21 -6.41 9.77 -12.81
N PRO A 22 -7.01 10.69 -12.01
CA PRO A 22 -6.60 10.87 -10.62
C PRO A 22 -6.59 9.53 -9.86
N PRO A 23 -5.65 9.33 -8.91
CA PRO A 23 -4.66 10.31 -8.42
C PRO A 23 -3.33 10.33 -9.21
N ILE A 24 -3.14 9.47 -10.20
CA ILE A 24 -1.84 9.30 -10.88
C ILE A 24 -1.55 10.49 -11.81
N GLY A 25 -2.52 10.89 -12.62
CA GLY A 25 -2.34 11.97 -13.58
C GLY A 25 -1.81 13.27 -12.96
N PRO A 26 -2.54 13.87 -12.01
CA PRO A 26 -2.10 15.10 -11.36
C PRO A 26 -0.78 14.97 -10.63
N ALA A 27 -0.55 13.84 -9.94
CA ALA A 27 0.67 13.63 -9.15
C ALA A 27 1.92 13.58 -10.02
N LEU A 28 1.87 12.92 -11.16
CA LEU A 28 3.01 12.80 -12.09
C LEU A 28 3.08 13.95 -13.07
N GLY A 29 1.94 14.50 -13.46
CA GLY A 29 1.87 15.60 -14.41
C GLY A 29 2.58 16.85 -13.92
N GLN A 30 2.55 17.12 -12.61
CA GLN A 30 3.24 18.25 -11.99
C GLN A 30 4.75 18.21 -12.22
N HIS A 31 5.31 17.02 -12.37
CA HIS A 31 6.76 16.81 -12.50
C HIS A 31 7.17 16.56 -13.96
N GLY A 32 6.23 16.58 -14.89
CA GLY A 32 6.52 16.39 -16.31
C GLY A 32 6.89 14.95 -16.68
N VAL A 33 6.51 13.98 -15.87
CA VAL A 33 6.78 12.56 -16.10
C VAL A 33 5.77 12.01 -17.10
N ASN A 34 6.22 11.06 -17.95
CA ASN A 34 5.33 10.38 -18.88
C ASN A 34 4.43 9.40 -18.11
N ILE A 35 3.17 9.79 -17.93
CA ILE A 35 2.18 9.04 -17.17
C ILE A 35 1.88 7.67 -17.79
N MET A 36 1.80 7.61 -19.12
CA MET A 36 1.50 6.36 -19.82
C MET A 36 2.59 5.31 -19.64
N ASP A 37 3.86 5.72 -19.68
CA ASP A 37 4.98 4.82 -19.44
C ASP A 37 4.94 4.24 -18.03
N PHE A 38 4.64 5.07 -17.04
CA PHE A 38 4.47 4.63 -15.67
C PHE A 38 3.31 3.62 -15.56
N CYS A 39 2.17 3.93 -16.13
CA CYS A 39 0.99 3.06 -16.07
C CYS A 39 1.28 1.69 -16.70
N LYS A 40 1.92 1.66 -17.85
CA LYS A 40 2.30 0.40 -18.52
C LYS A 40 3.25 -0.43 -17.68
N ALA A 41 4.31 0.20 -17.16
CA ALA A 41 5.32 -0.48 -16.34
C ALA A 41 4.72 -1.00 -15.03
N PHE A 42 3.90 -0.20 -14.36
CA PHE A 42 3.23 -0.58 -13.13
C PHE A 42 2.26 -1.75 -13.35
N ASN A 43 1.43 -1.66 -14.39
CA ASN A 43 0.45 -2.72 -14.70
C ASN A 43 1.16 -4.04 -15.03
N ALA A 44 2.25 -4.00 -15.78
CA ALA A 44 3.03 -5.19 -16.07
C ALA A 44 3.64 -5.81 -14.80
N ARG A 45 4.13 -4.96 -13.90
CA ARG A 45 4.77 -5.42 -12.66
C ARG A 45 3.79 -5.99 -11.65
N THR A 46 2.56 -5.48 -11.63
CA THR A 46 1.54 -5.85 -10.65
C THR A 46 0.44 -6.76 -11.22
N ALA A 47 0.61 -7.28 -12.42
CA ALA A 47 -0.40 -8.12 -13.08
C ALA A 47 -0.81 -9.35 -12.25
N ASN A 48 0.15 -9.91 -11.50
CA ASN A 48 -0.09 -11.09 -10.65
C ASN A 48 -0.80 -10.76 -9.33
N GLU A 49 -0.94 -9.48 -9.00
CA GLU A 49 -1.51 -9.02 -7.73
C GLU A 49 -2.83 -8.27 -7.95
N GLU A 50 -3.51 -8.58 -9.04
CA GLU A 50 -4.77 -7.93 -9.41
C GLU A 50 -5.80 -7.99 -8.29
N GLY A 51 -6.48 -6.86 -8.08
CA GLY A 51 -7.48 -6.73 -7.04
C GLY A 51 -6.94 -6.21 -5.71
N MET A 52 -5.63 -6.02 -5.58
CA MET A 52 -5.00 -5.46 -4.38
C MET A 52 -4.59 -4.00 -4.62
N ILE A 53 -4.61 -3.20 -3.57
CA ILE A 53 -4.05 -1.84 -3.63
C ILE A 53 -2.56 -1.96 -3.32
N ILE A 54 -1.73 -1.45 -4.23
CA ILE A 54 -0.26 -1.52 -4.09
C ILE A 54 0.27 -0.11 -3.86
N PRO A 55 0.96 0.13 -2.73
CA PRO A 55 1.69 1.38 -2.54
C PRO A 55 2.89 1.43 -3.47
N VAL A 56 3.11 2.56 -4.11
CA VAL A 56 4.25 2.76 -4.99
C VAL A 56 4.99 4.05 -4.61
N VAL A 57 6.31 3.98 -4.59
CA VAL A 57 7.18 5.14 -4.40
C VAL A 57 7.89 5.41 -5.72
N ILE A 58 7.60 6.56 -6.31
CA ILE A 58 8.15 6.97 -7.59
C ILE A 58 9.23 8.01 -7.33
N THR A 59 10.44 7.74 -7.79
CA THR A 59 11.55 8.70 -7.72
C THR A 59 11.71 9.36 -9.07
N ILE A 60 11.60 10.68 -9.11
CA ILE A 60 11.67 11.48 -10.32
C ILE A 60 13.00 12.22 -10.36
N TYR A 61 13.70 12.12 -11.48
CA TYR A 61 15.01 12.72 -11.68
C TYR A 61 14.92 14.01 -12.50
N GLN A 62 15.98 14.80 -12.49
CA GLN A 62 16.02 16.10 -13.18
C GLN A 62 15.82 16.00 -14.70
N ASP A 63 16.19 14.88 -15.30
CA ASP A 63 16.01 14.65 -16.74
C ASP A 63 14.60 14.17 -17.09
N ARG A 64 13.67 14.22 -16.14
CA ARG A 64 12.28 13.75 -16.26
C ARG A 64 12.14 12.24 -16.39
N SER A 65 13.22 11.50 -16.19
CA SER A 65 13.13 10.06 -16.05
C SER A 65 12.62 9.71 -14.64
N PHE A 66 12.14 8.50 -14.48
CA PHE A 66 11.65 8.04 -13.19
C PHE A 66 12.03 6.58 -12.94
N THR A 67 12.12 6.24 -11.68
CA THR A 67 12.14 4.85 -11.22
C THR A 67 11.06 4.69 -10.17
N PHE A 68 10.56 3.49 -10.01
CA PHE A 68 9.56 3.23 -8.98
C PHE A 68 9.80 1.89 -8.31
N ILE A 69 9.40 1.82 -7.05
CA ILE A 69 9.37 0.58 -6.29
C ILE A 69 7.94 0.34 -5.79
N THR A 70 7.53 -0.90 -5.83
CA THR A 70 6.24 -1.32 -5.27
C THR A 70 6.47 -1.91 -3.89
N LYS A 71 5.56 -1.64 -2.98
CA LYS A 71 5.60 -2.18 -1.62
C LYS A 71 4.47 -3.19 -1.44
N THR A 72 4.47 -3.88 -0.31
CA THR A 72 3.37 -4.79 0.04
C THR A 72 2.08 -4.00 0.22
N PRO A 73 0.89 -4.60 0.02
CA PRO A 73 -0.38 -3.90 0.21
C PRO A 73 -0.47 -3.26 1.60
N PRO A 74 -1.18 -2.12 1.75
CA PRO A 74 -1.34 -1.49 3.06
C PRO A 74 -1.96 -2.44 4.07
N ALA A 75 -1.51 -2.37 5.33
CA ALA A 75 -2.04 -3.22 6.41
C ALA A 75 -3.55 -3.07 6.54
N SER A 76 -4.08 -1.86 6.36
CA SER A 76 -5.51 -1.60 6.42
C SER A 76 -6.30 -2.39 5.37
N VAL A 77 -5.78 -2.51 4.16
CA VAL A 77 -6.43 -3.27 3.08
C VAL A 77 -6.42 -4.76 3.40
N LEU A 78 -5.29 -5.28 3.87
CA LEU A 78 -5.16 -6.69 4.25
C LEU A 78 -6.09 -7.03 5.41
N LEU A 79 -6.20 -6.16 6.40
CA LEU A 79 -7.08 -6.35 7.56
C LEU A 79 -8.56 -6.34 7.15
N LYS A 80 -8.96 -5.42 6.28
CA LYS A 80 -10.34 -5.39 5.77
C LYS A 80 -10.68 -6.67 5.02
N LYS A 81 -9.76 -7.16 4.24
CA LYS A 81 -9.94 -8.41 3.49
C LYS A 81 -10.07 -9.61 4.44
N ALA A 82 -9.22 -9.70 5.45
CA ALA A 82 -9.23 -10.78 6.43
C ALA A 82 -10.52 -10.76 7.27
N ALA A 83 -10.98 -9.58 7.67
CA ALA A 83 -12.21 -9.41 8.44
C ALA A 83 -13.47 -9.43 7.58
N GLN A 84 -13.33 -9.46 6.26
CA GLN A 84 -14.44 -9.46 5.28
C GLN A 84 -15.34 -8.24 5.41
N ILE A 85 -14.75 -7.08 5.67
CA ILE A 85 -15.47 -5.80 5.78
C ILE A 85 -15.08 -4.86 4.63
N ALA A 86 -16.02 -4.03 4.20
CA ALA A 86 -15.77 -3.07 3.12
C ALA A 86 -15.12 -1.79 3.64
N LYS A 87 -15.41 -1.41 4.88
CA LYS A 87 -14.96 -0.14 5.47
C LYS A 87 -14.67 -0.31 6.95
N GLY A 88 -13.64 0.37 7.43
CA GLY A 88 -13.34 0.43 8.86
C GLY A 88 -14.32 1.30 9.63
N ALA A 89 -14.28 1.23 10.96
CA ALA A 89 -15.16 2.00 11.82
C ALA A 89 -14.82 3.49 11.81
N SER A 90 -15.83 4.33 11.79
CA SER A 90 -15.66 5.77 11.95
C SER A 90 -15.30 6.14 13.40
N ASN A 91 -15.78 5.35 14.35
CA ASN A 91 -15.47 5.53 15.78
C ASN A 91 -15.00 4.19 16.37
N PRO A 92 -13.70 3.85 16.24
CA PRO A 92 -13.20 2.53 16.63
C PRO A 92 -13.25 2.24 18.12
N LYS A 93 -13.38 3.26 18.96
CA LYS A 93 -13.54 3.05 20.40
C LYS A 93 -14.91 2.48 20.76
N ARG A 94 -15.94 2.88 20.03
CA ARG A 94 -17.33 2.46 20.27
C ARG A 94 -17.77 1.34 19.35
N ASP A 95 -17.39 1.44 18.08
CA ASP A 95 -17.91 0.59 17.03
C ASP A 95 -16.86 -0.44 16.60
N LYS A 96 -17.11 -1.71 16.91
CA LYS A 96 -16.31 -2.82 16.41
C LYS A 96 -17.01 -3.38 15.17
N VAL A 97 -16.36 -3.26 14.01
CA VAL A 97 -16.95 -3.60 12.72
C VAL A 97 -16.53 -4.97 12.21
N GLY A 98 -15.52 -5.57 12.81
CA GLY A 98 -15.02 -6.88 12.38
C GLY A 98 -14.14 -7.53 13.43
N LYS A 99 -13.85 -8.80 13.19
CA LYS A 99 -12.97 -9.59 14.05
C LYS A 99 -12.02 -10.40 13.17
N ILE A 100 -10.80 -10.57 13.65
CA ILE A 100 -9.83 -11.48 13.02
C ILE A 100 -9.21 -12.37 14.10
N THR A 101 -8.76 -13.54 13.69
CA THR A 101 -8.03 -14.44 14.59
C THR A 101 -6.57 -14.02 14.67
N ARG A 102 -5.89 -14.44 15.74
CA ARG A 102 -4.45 -14.18 15.87
C ARG A 102 -3.67 -14.81 14.70
N GLN A 103 -4.11 -15.95 14.21
CA GLN A 103 -3.49 -16.62 13.07
C GLN A 103 -3.56 -15.76 11.81
N GLN A 104 -4.71 -15.15 11.53
CA GLN A 104 -4.87 -14.23 10.41
C GLN A 104 -3.98 -13.00 10.56
N LEU A 105 -3.86 -12.48 11.79
CA LEU A 105 -2.97 -11.37 12.10
C LEU A 105 -1.51 -11.72 11.81
N GLU A 106 -1.07 -12.91 12.20
CA GLU A 106 0.29 -13.39 11.94
C GLU A 106 0.57 -13.54 10.44
N GLU A 107 -0.38 -14.03 9.66
CA GLU A 107 -0.27 -14.13 8.20
C GLU A 107 -0.08 -12.76 7.56
N ILE A 108 -0.86 -11.77 7.99
CA ILE A 108 -0.74 -10.39 7.50
C ILE A 108 0.62 -9.81 7.90
N ALA A 109 1.04 -10.04 9.15
CA ALA A 109 2.34 -9.58 9.63
C ALA A 109 3.50 -10.18 8.82
N LYS A 110 3.44 -11.47 8.48
CA LYS A 110 4.44 -12.13 7.63
C LYS A 110 4.53 -11.48 6.26
N LEU A 111 3.39 -11.22 5.62
CA LEU A 111 3.36 -10.56 4.32
C LEU A 111 3.95 -9.15 4.39
N LYS A 112 3.76 -8.47 5.50
CA LYS A 112 4.17 -7.08 5.68
C LYS A 112 5.60 -6.93 6.20
N MET A 113 6.23 -8.01 6.69
CA MET A 113 7.58 -7.99 7.29
C MET A 113 8.64 -7.31 6.42
N VAL A 114 8.52 -7.45 5.10
CA VAL A 114 9.46 -6.87 4.14
C VAL A 114 9.51 -5.34 4.26
N ASP A 115 8.38 -4.71 4.56
CA ASP A 115 8.24 -3.25 4.64
C ASP A 115 8.25 -2.72 6.07
N LEU A 116 8.17 -3.60 7.06
CA LEU A 116 8.09 -3.20 8.46
C LEU A 116 9.48 -3.09 9.10
N ASN A 117 9.59 -2.18 10.05
CA ASN A 117 10.77 -2.04 10.90
C ASN A 117 10.63 -2.90 12.16
N ALA A 118 10.20 -4.13 12.00
CA ALA A 118 10.04 -5.09 13.08
C ALA A 118 11.20 -6.08 13.09
N ASN A 119 11.72 -6.38 14.26
CA ASN A 119 12.84 -7.32 14.43
C ASN A 119 12.39 -8.77 14.36
N ASP A 120 11.15 -9.05 14.77
CA ASP A 120 10.58 -10.39 14.79
C ASP A 120 9.10 -10.37 14.43
N LEU A 121 8.51 -11.56 14.29
CA LEU A 121 7.10 -11.70 13.93
C LEU A 121 6.16 -11.13 15.00
N GLU A 122 6.49 -11.28 16.26
CA GLU A 122 5.67 -10.77 17.36
C GLU A 122 5.59 -9.24 17.33
N ALA A 123 6.70 -8.55 17.10
CA ALA A 123 6.74 -7.10 16.94
C ALA A 123 5.91 -6.67 15.73
N ALA A 124 6.00 -7.40 14.61
CA ALA A 124 5.18 -7.14 13.42
C ALA A 124 3.69 -7.30 13.72
N CYS A 125 3.32 -8.33 14.49
CA CYS A 125 1.93 -8.54 14.93
C CYS A 125 1.42 -7.39 15.78
N HIS A 126 2.24 -6.83 16.66
CA HIS A 126 1.87 -5.66 17.46
C HIS A 126 1.59 -4.43 16.57
N ILE A 127 2.42 -4.20 15.57
CA ILE A 127 2.26 -3.08 14.64
C ILE A 127 0.94 -3.22 13.88
N VAL A 128 0.71 -4.38 13.28
CA VAL A 128 -0.51 -4.65 12.51
C VAL A 128 -1.75 -4.66 13.41
N GLY A 129 -1.63 -5.21 14.62
CA GLY A 129 -2.69 -5.21 15.62
C GLY A 129 -3.12 -3.81 16.05
N GLY A 130 -2.17 -2.88 16.16
CA GLY A 130 -2.47 -1.46 16.42
C GLY A 130 -3.29 -0.84 15.28
N THR A 131 -2.95 -1.15 14.03
CA THR A 131 -3.72 -0.72 12.87
C THR A 131 -5.15 -1.30 12.92
N ALA A 132 -5.28 -2.59 13.23
CA ALA A 132 -6.57 -3.24 13.35
C ALA A 132 -7.45 -2.57 14.41
N ARG A 133 -6.87 -2.28 15.56
CA ARG A 133 -7.59 -1.59 16.64
C ARG A 133 -8.07 -0.21 16.22
N SER A 134 -7.24 0.54 15.48
CA SER A 134 -7.62 1.87 14.97
C SER A 134 -8.73 1.80 13.92
N MET A 135 -8.93 0.65 13.30
CA MET A 135 -10.00 0.41 12.32
C MET A 135 -11.27 -0.16 12.94
N GLY A 136 -11.28 -0.45 14.23
CA GLY A 136 -12.41 -1.12 14.87
C GLY A 136 -12.46 -2.62 14.62
N ILE A 137 -11.34 -3.24 14.32
CA ILE A 137 -11.22 -4.69 14.15
C ILE A 137 -10.65 -5.29 15.44
N GLU A 138 -11.35 -6.27 15.97
CA GLU A 138 -10.94 -6.98 17.19
C GLU A 138 -10.07 -8.18 16.84
N VAL A 139 -8.95 -8.33 17.55
CA VAL A 139 -8.07 -9.50 17.39
C VAL A 139 -8.41 -10.51 18.51
N LEU A 140 -8.80 -11.68 18.11
CA LEU A 140 -9.16 -12.76 19.04
C LEU A 140 -7.96 -13.56 19.54
#